data_376dfa82992d2e52c1bf02d3c8814079
#
_entry.id   376dfa82992d2e52c1bf02d3c8814079
#
_cell.length_a   1.000
_cell.length_b   1.000
_cell.length_c   1.000
_cell.angle_alpha   90.00
_cell.angle_beta   90.00
_cell.angle_gamma   90.00
#
_symmetry.space_group_name_H-M   'P 1'
#
loop_
_entity.id
_entity.type
_entity.pdbx_description
1 polymer ?
#
loop_
_entity_poly.entity_id
_entity_poly.type
_entity_poly.pdbx_seq_one_letter_code
_entity_poly.pdbx_strand_id
1 'polypeptide(L)'
;MPQFFIPLVSYHSTPSRKVRNVGIIQSCLLVGILGSRVFSGLLADEWGWRSVYLVASVFMLGCFLLIHGMLPVLSARSQENYAGLMKSLLRLLLKYPYLHIASLRAALAYGSFFALWSCLAFRMKQAPFFAGDDMIGALGLCGLAGASTVVLICDYVQKYGARFFSVAGGCVLLAAWLLAFLGNGSYLWIIIAILLIDAGMQCIHLSNQTSVVALDASAINRINTVYMTIYFLGGSAGTFVSGLSWQHYGWTGVVG
;
A
#
# COMPACT_ATOMS: atom_id res chain seq x y z
N MET A 1 2.79 -10.60 2.78
CA MET A 1 2.12 -11.92 2.74
C MET A 1 1.22 -12.12 1.50
N PRO A 2 0.32 -11.22 1.09
CA PRO A 2 -0.56 -11.47 -0.08
C PRO A 2 0.21 -11.73 -1.37
N GLN A 3 1.40 -11.17 -1.50
CA GLN A 3 2.29 -11.37 -2.65
C GLN A 3 2.73 -12.82 -2.88
N PHE A 4 2.70 -13.67 -1.84
CA PHE A 4 2.99 -15.10 -1.96
C PHE A 4 1.74 -15.91 -2.30
N PHE A 5 0.58 -15.55 -1.74
CA PHE A 5 -0.65 -16.30 -1.95
C PHE A 5 -1.23 -16.11 -3.35
N ILE A 6 -1.13 -14.90 -3.93
CA ILE A 6 -1.63 -14.63 -5.27
C ILE A 6 -0.95 -15.51 -6.34
N PRO A 7 0.40 -15.58 -6.42
CA PRO A 7 1.07 -16.49 -7.34
C PRO A 7 0.78 -17.96 -7.06
N LEU A 8 0.75 -18.37 -5.78
CA LEU A 8 0.50 -19.74 -5.37
C LEU A 8 -0.88 -20.21 -5.82
N VAL A 9 -1.91 -19.44 -5.53
CA VAL A 9 -3.29 -19.75 -5.94
C VAL A 9 -3.44 -19.67 -7.45
N SER A 10 -2.80 -18.71 -8.10
CA SER A 10 -2.77 -18.62 -9.56
C SER A 10 -2.15 -19.84 -10.23
N TYR A 11 -1.14 -20.44 -9.61
CA TYR A 11 -0.47 -21.65 -10.13
C TYR A 11 -1.32 -22.91 -9.94
N HIS A 12 -2.01 -23.06 -8.79
CA HIS A 12 -2.83 -24.25 -8.49
C HIS A 12 -4.27 -24.15 -8.97
N SER A 13 -4.70 -23.00 -9.49
CA SER A 13 -6.06 -22.82 -9.99
C SER A 13 -6.21 -23.28 -11.44
N THR A 14 -7.34 -23.93 -11.73
CA THR A 14 -7.73 -24.21 -13.12
C THR A 14 -7.94 -22.91 -13.88
N PRO A 15 -7.66 -22.86 -15.20
CA PRO A 15 -7.79 -21.63 -16.01
C PRO A 15 -9.15 -20.93 -15.85
N SER A 16 -10.23 -21.69 -15.75
CA SER A 16 -11.60 -21.18 -15.58
C SER A 16 -11.87 -20.54 -14.22
N ARG A 17 -11.15 -20.93 -13.16
CA ARG A 17 -11.36 -20.42 -11.78
C ARG A 17 -10.24 -19.49 -11.31
N LYS A 18 -9.17 -19.34 -12.08
CA LYS A 18 -7.99 -18.56 -11.71
C LYS A 18 -8.34 -17.12 -11.35
N VAL A 19 -9.08 -16.43 -12.21
CA VAL A 19 -9.47 -15.02 -12.02
C VAL A 19 -10.35 -14.88 -10.77
N ARG A 20 -11.31 -15.78 -10.58
CA ARG A 20 -12.20 -15.81 -9.42
C ARG A 20 -11.42 -16.01 -8.12
N ASN A 21 -10.51 -16.98 -8.07
CA ASN A 21 -9.75 -17.30 -6.87
C ASN A 21 -8.78 -16.17 -6.47
N VAL A 22 -8.13 -15.56 -7.45
CA VAL A 22 -7.28 -14.37 -7.22
C VAL A 22 -8.12 -13.19 -6.74
N GLY A 23 -9.30 -12.98 -7.33
CA GLY A 23 -10.24 -11.93 -6.90
C GLY A 23 -10.69 -12.11 -5.46
N ILE A 24 -10.98 -13.35 -5.02
CA ILE A 24 -11.35 -13.65 -3.62
C ILE A 24 -10.22 -13.26 -2.67
N ILE A 25 -8.97 -13.64 -2.98
CA ILE A 25 -7.81 -13.27 -2.13
C ILE A 25 -7.64 -11.76 -2.05
N GLN A 26 -7.79 -11.07 -3.17
CA GLN A 26 -7.69 -9.60 -3.21
C GLN A 26 -8.80 -8.93 -2.38
N SER A 27 -10.02 -9.45 -2.46
CA SER A 27 -11.14 -8.97 -1.65
C SER A 27 -10.90 -9.21 -0.15
N CYS A 28 -10.44 -10.40 0.23
CA CYS A 28 -10.08 -10.72 1.62
C CYS A 28 -8.96 -9.79 2.14
N LEU A 29 -7.97 -9.46 1.29
CA LEU A 29 -6.93 -8.52 1.63
C LEU A 29 -7.50 -7.13 1.95
N LEU A 30 -8.37 -6.62 1.09
CA LEU A 30 -9.02 -5.33 1.29
C LEU A 30 -9.86 -5.31 2.57
N VAL A 31 -10.71 -6.32 2.76
CA VAL A 31 -11.53 -6.46 3.97
C VAL A 31 -10.65 -6.52 5.22
N GLY A 32 -9.52 -7.25 5.16
CA GLY A 32 -8.57 -7.34 6.28
C GLY A 32 -7.90 -6.01 6.60
N ILE A 33 -7.43 -5.27 5.59
CA ILE A 33 -6.80 -3.94 5.78
C ILE A 33 -7.78 -2.96 6.43
N LEU A 34 -9.01 -2.97 6.00
CA LEU A 34 -10.03 -2.02 6.44
C LEU A 34 -10.63 -2.41 7.79
N GLY A 35 -11.00 -3.70 7.91
CA GLY A 35 -11.52 -4.24 9.16
C GLY A 35 -10.52 -4.10 10.30
N SER A 36 -9.23 -4.29 10.05
CA SER A 36 -8.20 -4.15 11.08
C SER A 36 -8.12 -2.73 11.65
N ARG A 37 -8.34 -1.69 10.86
CA ARG A 37 -8.29 -0.30 11.33
C ARG A 37 -9.45 0.02 12.28
N VAL A 38 -10.67 -0.36 11.87
CA VAL A 38 -11.86 -0.16 12.73
C VAL A 38 -11.74 -0.98 14.01
N PHE A 39 -11.37 -2.26 13.86
CA PHE A 39 -11.25 -3.17 14.98
C PHE A 39 -10.14 -2.75 15.97
N SER A 40 -9.01 -2.27 15.47
CA SER A 40 -7.93 -1.76 16.31
C SER A 40 -8.31 -0.47 17.04
N GLY A 41 -9.10 0.41 16.39
CA GLY A 41 -9.61 1.62 17.04
C GLY A 41 -10.53 1.29 18.21
N LEU A 42 -11.52 0.41 18.00
CA LEU A 42 -12.43 -0.03 19.07
C LEU A 42 -11.72 -0.74 20.22
N LEU A 43 -10.79 -1.64 19.91
CA LEU A 43 -9.98 -2.33 20.93
C LEU A 43 -9.11 -1.37 21.75
N ALA A 44 -8.51 -0.38 21.06
CA ALA A 44 -7.66 0.60 21.72
C ALA A 44 -8.45 1.52 22.67
N ASP A 45 -9.66 1.86 22.29
CA ASP A 45 -10.56 2.70 23.10
C ASP A 45 -11.03 1.98 24.37
N GLU A 46 -11.48 0.71 24.26
CA GLU A 46 -12.00 -0.04 25.41
C GLU A 46 -10.90 -0.61 26.32
N TRP A 47 -9.85 -1.17 25.75
CA TRP A 47 -8.83 -1.97 26.49
C TRP A 47 -7.41 -1.44 26.37
N GLY A 48 -7.26 -0.27 25.75
CA GLY A 48 -5.97 0.37 25.52
C GLY A 48 -5.15 -0.25 24.35
N TRP A 49 -4.19 0.49 23.85
CA TRP A 49 -3.42 0.16 22.65
C TRP A 49 -2.64 -1.18 22.73
N ARG A 50 -2.27 -1.65 23.94
CA ARG A 50 -1.56 -2.91 24.14
C ARG A 50 -2.40 -4.13 23.81
N SER A 51 -3.72 -4.07 24.02
CA SER A 51 -4.66 -5.15 23.69
C SER A 51 -4.69 -5.44 22.19
N VAL A 52 -4.54 -4.42 21.36
CA VAL A 52 -4.49 -4.56 19.89
C VAL A 52 -3.34 -5.50 19.46
N TYR A 53 -2.16 -5.32 20.04
CA TYR A 53 -1.00 -6.17 19.74
C TYR A 53 -1.15 -7.59 20.26
N LEU A 54 -1.76 -7.75 21.42
CA LEU A 54 -2.02 -9.07 22.01
C LEU A 54 -3.00 -9.86 21.13
N VAL A 55 -4.13 -9.25 20.77
CA VAL A 55 -5.13 -9.88 19.89
C VAL A 55 -4.53 -10.17 18.51
N ALA A 56 -3.76 -9.24 17.94
CA ALA A 56 -3.07 -9.46 16.67
C ALA A 56 -2.08 -10.63 16.75
N SER A 57 -1.35 -10.77 17.86
CA SER A 57 -0.39 -11.88 18.07
C SER A 57 -1.09 -13.24 18.14
N VAL A 58 -2.20 -13.33 18.87
CA VAL A 58 -3.00 -14.55 18.97
C VAL A 58 -3.59 -14.92 17.60
N PHE A 59 -4.14 -13.91 16.87
CA PHE A 59 -4.68 -14.10 15.53
C PHE A 59 -3.61 -14.59 14.54
N MET A 60 -2.40 -13.99 14.58
CA MET A 60 -1.28 -14.40 13.73
C MET A 60 -0.79 -15.81 14.05
N LEU A 61 -0.78 -16.21 15.33
CA LEU A 61 -0.46 -17.58 15.72
C LEU A 61 -1.49 -18.57 15.17
N GLY A 62 -2.78 -18.24 15.26
CA GLY A 62 -3.85 -19.04 14.66
C GLY A 62 -3.70 -19.18 13.15
N CYS A 63 -3.43 -18.07 12.44
CA CYS A 63 -3.16 -18.08 11.00
C CYS A 63 -1.92 -18.93 10.66
N PHE A 64 -0.86 -18.85 11.45
CA PHE A 64 0.35 -19.67 11.26
C PHE A 64 0.04 -21.17 11.37
N LEU A 65 -0.70 -21.59 12.40
CA LEU A 65 -1.08 -22.99 12.60
C LEU A 65 -1.97 -23.49 11.46
N LEU A 66 -2.95 -22.70 11.02
CA LEU A 66 -3.81 -23.04 9.89
C LEU A 66 -3.01 -23.20 8.59
N ILE A 67 -2.11 -22.25 8.28
CA ILE A 67 -1.27 -22.31 7.09
C ILE A 67 -0.36 -23.53 7.15
N HIS A 68 0.27 -23.77 8.31
CA HIS A 68 1.16 -24.93 8.50
C HIS A 68 0.43 -26.28 8.29
N GLY A 69 -0.83 -26.38 8.75
CA GLY A 69 -1.62 -27.61 8.60
C GLY A 69 -2.25 -27.80 7.22
N MET A 70 -2.50 -26.72 6.49
CA MET A 70 -3.26 -26.77 5.21
C MET A 70 -2.40 -26.62 3.95
N LEU A 71 -1.20 -26.02 4.06
CA LEU A 71 -0.37 -25.84 2.87
C LEU A 71 0.39 -27.12 2.53
N PRO A 72 0.30 -27.59 1.27
CA PRO A 72 1.11 -28.71 0.83
C PRO A 72 2.59 -28.30 0.80
N VAL A 73 3.47 -29.26 1.11
CA VAL A 73 4.92 -29.06 1.00
C VAL A 73 5.28 -28.89 -0.48
N LEU A 74 5.64 -27.67 -0.84
CA LEU A 74 6.07 -27.33 -2.20
C LEU A 74 7.56 -27.58 -2.34
N SER A 75 7.94 -28.52 -3.21
CA SER A 75 9.36 -28.70 -3.56
C SER A 75 9.85 -27.50 -4.37
N ALA A 76 10.89 -26.84 -3.86
CA ALA A 76 11.54 -25.75 -4.61
C ALA A 76 12.21 -26.34 -5.86
N ARG A 77 11.71 -25.98 -7.06
CA ARG A 77 12.30 -26.38 -8.34
C ARG A 77 13.49 -25.51 -8.79
N SER A 78 13.84 -24.48 -8.05
CA SER A 78 14.95 -23.60 -8.42
C SER A 78 16.28 -24.17 -7.95
N GLN A 79 17.16 -24.50 -8.89
CA GLN A 79 18.56 -24.87 -8.63
C GLN A 79 19.47 -23.61 -8.55
N GLU A 80 18.92 -22.41 -8.68
CA GLU A 80 19.72 -21.19 -8.62
C GLU A 80 20.17 -20.90 -7.19
N ASN A 81 21.47 -20.64 -7.02
CA ASN A 81 22.04 -20.21 -5.75
C ASN A 81 21.47 -18.85 -5.36
N TYR A 82 21.19 -18.62 -4.09
CA TYR A 82 20.63 -17.37 -3.56
C TYR A 82 21.41 -16.12 -4.01
N ALA A 83 22.75 -16.19 -4.01
CA ALA A 83 23.60 -15.10 -4.52
C ALA A 83 23.38 -14.83 -6.02
N GLY A 84 23.17 -15.87 -6.81
CA GLY A 84 22.82 -15.76 -8.24
C GLY A 84 21.47 -15.05 -8.43
N LEU A 85 20.49 -15.40 -7.60
CA LEU A 85 19.17 -14.75 -7.60
C LEU A 85 19.29 -13.25 -7.28
N MET A 86 19.99 -12.88 -6.21
CA MET A 86 20.22 -11.47 -5.84
C MET A 86 20.93 -10.70 -6.95
N LYS A 87 21.98 -11.28 -7.55
CA LYS A 87 22.67 -10.69 -8.70
C LYS A 87 21.76 -10.52 -9.90
N SER A 88 20.81 -11.44 -10.13
CA SER A 88 19.83 -11.33 -11.20
C SER A 88 18.87 -10.15 -11.01
N LEU A 89 18.46 -9.84 -9.78
CA LEU A 89 17.60 -8.68 -9.47
C LEU A 89 18.33 -7.36 -9.80
N LEU A 90 19.60 -7.23 -9.39
CA LEU A 90 20.41 -6.06 -9.72
C LEU A 90 20.64 -5.92 -11.24
N ARG A 91 20.87 -7.04 -11.93
CA ARG A 91 21.02 -7.04 -13.38
C ARG A 91 19.73 -6.60 -14.09
N LEU A 92 18.55 -7.02 -13.61
CA LEU A 92 17.26 -6.57 -14.15
C LEU A 92 17.04 -5.07 -13.94
N LEU A 93 17.43 -4.56 -12.78
CA LEU A 93 17.39 -3.13 -12.51
C LEU A 93 18.22 -2.37 -13.54
N LEU A 94 19.46 -2.79 -13.83
CA LEU A 94 20.33 -2.15 -14.82
C LEU A 94 19.86 -2.34 -16.26
N LYS A 95 19.21 -3.47 -16.57
CA LYS A 95 18.75 -3.81 -17.93
C LYS A 95 17.55 -2.96 -18.37
N TYR A 96 16.65 -2.62 -17.45
CA TYR A 96 15.40 -1.92 -17.77
C TYR A 96 15.33 -0.52 -17.14
N PRO A 97 15.76 0.56 -17.84
CA PRO A 97 15.72 1.93 -17.32
C PRO A 97 14.31 2.38 -16.91
N TYR A 98 13.26 1.90 -17.61
CA TYR A 98 11.89 2.19 -17.27
C TYR A 98 11.49 1.65 -15.88
N LEU A 99 12.07 0.51 -15.47
CA LEU A 99 11.86 -0.07 -14.14
C LEU A 99 12.28 0.89 -13.02
N HIS A 100 13.41 1.60 -13.21
CA HIS A 100 13.88 2.60 -12.22
C HIS A 100 12.88 3.75 -12.08
N ILE A 101 12.45 4.32 -13.21
CA ILE A 101 11.55 5.48 -13.23
C ILE A 101 10.19 5.11 -12.64
N ALA A 102 9.64 3.96 -13.03
CA ALA A 102 8.36 3.48 -12.53
C ALA A 102 8.41 3.16 -11.03
N SER A 103 9.49 2.49 -10.58
CA SER A 103 9.69 2.16 -9.17
C SER A 103 9.89 3.42 -8.32
N LEU A 104 10.65 4.40 -8.80
CA LEU A 104 10.87 5.65 -8.09
C LEU A 104 9.57 6.46 -7.95
N ARG A 105 8.79 6.58 -9.03
CA ARG A 105 7.48 7.24 -8.97
C ARG A 105 6.57 6.58 -7.95
N ALA A 106 6.50 5.26 -7.97
CA ALA A 106 5.69 4.51 -7.03
C ALA A 106 6.21 4.63 -5.59
N ALA A 107 7.53 4.65 -5.39
CA ALA A 107 8.17 4.85 -4.08
C ALA A 107 7.85 6.24 -3.50
N LEU A 108 7.94 7.29 -4.32
CA LEU A 108 7.59 8.65 -3.90
C LEU A 108 6.10 8.78 -3.56
N ALA A 109 5.21 8.19 -4.39
CA ALA A 109 3.77 8.20 -4.12
C ALA A 109 3.42 7.46 -2.83
N TYR A 110 4.05 6.31 -2.59
CA TYR A 110 3.83 5.51 -1.39
C TYR A 110 4.45 6.14 -0.16
N GLY A 111 5.61 6.77 -0.31
CA GLY A 111 6.23 7.59 0.75
C GLY A 111 5.34 8.75 1.15
N SER A 112 4.79 9.47 0.19
CA SER A 112 3.80 10.53 0.39
C SER A 112 2.55 10.03 1.13
N PHE A 113 1.99 8.90 0.72
CA PHE A 113 0.88 8.24 1.39
C PHE A 113 1.20 7.91 2.86
N PHE A 114 2.35 7.27 3.12
CA PHE A 114 2.75 6.94 4.48
C PHE A 114 3.11 8.15 5.32
N ALA A 115 3.64 9.22 4.72
CA ALA A 115 3.88 10.48 5.41
C ALA A 115 2.60 11.06 6.02
N LEU A 116 1.50 11.05 5.26
CA LEU A 116 0.20 11.47 5.79
C LEU A 116 -0.27 10.54 6.92
N TRP A 117 -0.37 9.24 6.62
CA TRP A 117 -0.98 8.28 7.54
C TRP A 117 -0.22 8.11 8.86
N SER A 118 1.11 8.24 8.86
CA SER A 118 1.92 8.15 10.08
C SER A 118 1.74 9.36 11.01
N CYS A 119 1.52 10.55 10.45
CA CYS A 119 1.36 11.78 11.22
C CYS A 119 -0.10 12.18 11.48
N LEU A 120 -1.05 11.57 10.75
CA LEU A 120 -2.48 11.89 10.84
C LEU A 120 -3.03 11.75 12.27
N ALA A 121 -2.70 10.65 12.95
CA ALA A 121 -3.16 10.41 14.31
C ALA A 121 -2.66 11.49 15.28
N PHE A 122 -1.41 11.93 15.15
CA PHE A 122 -0.86 13.01 15.97
C PHE A 122 -1.55 14.34 15.68
N ARG A 123 -1.86 14.63 14.41
CA ARG A 123 -2.59 15.84 14.01
C ARG A 123 -4.00 15.85 14.56
N MET A 124 -4.70 14.73 14.49
CA MET A 124 -6.09 14.62 14.95
C MET A 124 -6.22 14.75 16.48
N LYS A 125 -5.20 14.39 17.24
CA LYS A 125 -5.16 14.57 18.70
C LYS A 125 -4.86 16.01 19.15
N GLN A 126 -4.44 16.89 18.24
CA GLN A 126 -4.15 18.30 18.52
C GLN A 126 -5.32 19.24 18.20
N ALA A 127 -5.23 20.48 18.70
CA ALA A 127 -6.17 21.55 18.34
C ALA A 127 -6.21 21.77 16.83
N PRO A 128 -7.39 22.04 16.27
CA PRO A 128 -8.72 22.21 16.86
C PRO A 128 -9.53 20.91 17.00
N PHE A 129 -8.97 19.74 16.62
CA PHE A 129 -9.73 18.50 16.45
C PHE A 129 -10.00 17.76 17.77
N PHE A 130 -8.97 17.52 18.60
CA PHE A 130 -9.06 16.74 19.84
C PHE A 130 -9.82 15.41 19.68
N ALA A 131 -9.57 14.71 18.56
CA ALA A 131 -10.28 13.50 18.19
C ALA A 131 -9.90 12.31 19.08
N GLY A 132 -10.89 11.51 19.47
CA GLY A 132 -10.72 10.22 20.12
C GLY A 132 -10.13 9.17 19.16
N ASP A 133 -9.68 8.05 19.72
CA ASP A 133 -9.09 6.94 18.95
C ASP A 133 -10.11 6.27 18.02
N ASP A 134 -11.39 6.25 18.41
CA ASP A 134 -12.54 5.82 17.61
C ASP A 134 -12.68 6.63 16.32
N MET A 135 -12.60 7.95 16.42
CA MET A 135 -12.71 8.86 15.28
C MET A 135 -11.50 8.76 14.35
N ILE A 136 -10.29 8.62 14.91
CA ILE A 136 -9.07 8.38 14.14
C ILE A 136 -9.17 7.05 13.40
N GLY A 137 -9.69 6.01 14.06
CA GLY A 137 -9.98 4.72 13.42
C GLY A 137 -11.00 4.82 12.29
N ALA A 138 -12.06 5.63 12.47
CA ALA A 138 -13.08 5.87 11.45
C ALA A 138 -12.51 6.57 10.19
N LEU A 139 -11.50 7.43 10.30
CA LEU A 139 -10.81 7.99 9.15
C LEU A 139 -10.16 6.89 8.27
N GLY A 140 -9.84 5.74 8.86
CA GLY A 140 -9.39 4.56 8.11
C GLY A 140 -10.41 4.07 7.07
N LEU A 141 -11.71 4.32 7.27
CA LEU A 141 -12.76 4.01 6.29
C LEU A 141 -12.64 4.85 5.01
N CYS A 142 -12.05 6.05 5.10
CA CYS A 142 -11.73 6.85 3.92
C CYS A 142 -10.76 6.11 2.98
N GLY A 143 -9.85 5.28 3.53
CA GLY A 143 -8.99 4.41 2.73
C GLY A 143 -9.74 3.37 1.89
N LEU A 144 -11.01 3.03 2.24
CA LEU A 144 -11.91 2.21 1.40
C LEU A 144 -12.19 2.87 0.05
N ALA A 145 -12.49 4.14 0.07
CA ALA A 145 -12.76 4.88 -1.17
C ALA A 145 -11.50 4.93 -2.05
N GLY A 146 -10.32 5.10 -1.44
CA GLY A 146 -9.04 5.00 -2.14
C GLY A 146 -8.81 3.63 -2.76
N ALA A 147 -9.04 2.55 -2.00
CA ALA A 147 -8.94 1.18 -2.51
C ALA A 147 -9.94 0.90 -3.64
N SER A 148 -11.15 1.44 -3.55
CA SER A 148 -12.19 1.32 -4.59
C SER A 148 -11.77 2.01 -5.90
N THR A 149 -10.91 3.02 -5.84
CA THR A 149 -10.38 3.71 -7.03
C THR A 149 -9.71 2.73 -7.99
N VAL A 150 -8.99 1.71 -7.49
CA VAL A 150 -8.34 0.68 -8.33
C VAL A 150 -9.36 -0.02 -9.23
N VAL A 151 -10.51 -0.43 -8.65
CA VAL A 151 -11.56 -1.12 -9.39
C VAL A 151 -12.16 -0.22 -10.46
N LEU A 152 -12.34 1.06 -10.15
CA LEU A 152 -12.93 2.04 -11.07
C LEU A 152 -12.00 2.42 -12.23
N ILE A 153 -10.68 2.43 -11.99
CA ILE A 153 -9.72 2.91 -12.99
C ILE A 153 -9.04 1.82 -13.80
N CYS A 154 -9.11 0.53 -13.39
CA CYS A 154 -8.35 -0.55 -14.03
C CYS A 154 -8.64 -0.65 -15.54
N ASP A 155 -9.90 -0.58 -15.94
CA ASP A 155 -10.30 -0.65 -17.35
C ASP A 155 -9.86 0.62 -18.13
N TYR A 156 -9.91 1.77 -17.47
CA TYR A 156 -9.48 3.04 -18.08
C TYR A 156 -7.95 3.11 -18.22
N VAL A 157 -7.17 2.52 -17.30
CA VAL A 157 -5.71 2.42 -17.43
C VAL A 157 -5.33 1.65 -18.68
N GLN A 158 -6.07 0.58 -19.01
CA GLN A 158 -5.86 -0.18 -20.25
C GLN A 158 -6.21 0.65 -21.50
N LYS A 159 -7.27 1.46 -21.44
CA LYS A 159 -7.78 2.24 -22.56
C LYS A 159 -6.94 3.49 -22.87
N TYR A 160 -6.56 4.25 -21.83
CA TYR A 160 -5.88 5.55 -21.99
C TYR A 160 -4.37 5.50 -21.73
N GLY A 161 -3.87 4.34 -21.31
CA GLY A 161 -2.46 4.08 -21.09
C GLY A 161 -1.95 4.48 -19.69
N ALA A 162 -0.98 3.70 -19.23
CA ALA A 162 -0.41 3.83 -17.89
C ALA A 162 0.28 5.19 -17.63
N ARG A 163 0.85 5.81 -18.67
CA ARG A 163 1.54 7.10 -18.54
C ARG A 163 0.57 8.22 -18.13
N PHE A 164 -0.62 8.25 -18.74
CA PHE A 164 -1.65 9.23 -18.42
C PHE A 164 -2.06 9.13 -16.95
N PHE A 165 -2.39 7.92 -16.47
CA PHE A 165 -2.80 7.72 -15.09
C PHE A 165 -1.69 7.95 -14.07
N SER A 166 -0.43 7.67 -14.42
CA SER A 166 0.70 7.99 -13.57
C SER A 166 0.88 9.50 -13.38
N VAL A 167 0.71 10.29 -14.44
CA VAL A 167 0.78 11.77 -14.37
C VAL A 167 -0.44 12.34 -13.66
N ALA A 168 -1.64 11.90 -14.02
CA ALA A 168 -2.89 12.33 -13.38
C ALA A 168 -2.86 12.04 -11.87
N GLY A 169 -2.43 10.85 -11.47
CA GLY A 169 -2.24 10.49 -10.07
C GLY A 169 -1.24 11.41 -9.35
N GLY A 170 -0.14 11.80 -10.01
CA GLY A 170 0.80 12.78 -9.48
C GLY A 170 0.17 14.17 -9.27
N CYS A 171 -0.60 14.65 -10.22
CA CYS A 171 -1.35 15.92 -10.08
C CYS A 171 -2.37 15.86 -8.94
N VAL A 172 -3.08 14.72 -8.81
CA VAL A 172 -4.03 14.50 -7.71
C VAL A 172 -3.32 14.50 -6.36
N LEU A 173 -2.16 13.84 -6.24
CA LEU A 173 -1.35 13.87 -5.02
C LEU A 173 -0.91 15.29 -4.64
N LEU A 174 -0.40 16.06 -5.59
CA LEU A 174 0.01 17.44 -5.35
C LEU A 174 -1.18 18.31 -4.91
N ALA A 175 -2.32 18.19 -5.58
CA ALA A 175 -3.54 18.89 -5.18
C ALA A 175 -4.01 18.50 -3.78
N ALA A 176 -3.92 17.21 -3.42
CA ALA A 176 -4.29 16.72 -2.10
C ALA A 176 -3.40 17.30 -0.98
N TRP A 177 -2.08 17.38 -1.20
CA TRP A 177 -1.16 17.99 -0.25
C TRP A 177 -1.38 19.49 -0.11
N LEU A 178 -1.67 20.19 -1.21
CA LEU A 178 -2.06 21.61 -1.18
C LEU A 178 -3.34 21.82 -0.37
N LEU A 179 -4.33 20.96 -0.54
CA LEU A 179 -5.57 21.00 0.26
C LEU A 179 -5.33 20.71 1.74
N ALA A 180 -4.47 19.74 2.05
CA ALA A 180 -4.07 19.43 3.42
C ALA A 180 -3.33 20.61 4.10
N PHE A 181 -2.54 21.36 3.34
CA PHE A 181 -1.85 22.55 3.80
C PHE A 181 -2.82 23.72 4.05
N LEU A 182 -3.68 24.04 3.06
CA LEU A 182 -4.60 25.16 3.13
C LEU A 182 -5.76 24.91 4.12
N GLY A 183 -6.23 23.67 4.20
CA GLY A 183 -7.39 23.28 5.00
C GLY A 183 -7.08 22.85 6.43
N ASN A 184 -5.96 23.27 7.00
CA ASN A 184 -5.35 22.78 8.22
C ASN A 184 -6.24 22.78 9.50
N GLY A 185 -7.37 23.44 9.51
CA GLY A 185 -8.27 23.52 10.68
C GLY A 185 -9.64 22.84 10.50
N SER A 186 -9.88 22.15 9.38
CA SER A 186 -11.18 21.59 9.04
C SER A 186 -11.13 20.09 8.79
N TYR A 187 -12.02 19.33 9.45
CA TYR A 187 -12.21 17.90 9.20
C TYR A 187 -12.51 17.59 7.72
N LEU A 188 -13.35 18.41 7.08
CA LEU A 188 -13.75 18.17 5.70
C LEU A 188 -12.55 18.18 4.76
N TRP A 189 -11.66 19.17 4.89
CA TRP A 189 -10.47 19.28 4.05
C TRP A 189 -9.48 18.13 4.28
N ILE A 190 -9.33 17.67 5.53
CA ILE A 190 -8.49 16.51 5.84
C ILE A 190 -9.07 15.24 5.21
N ILE A 191 -10.37 15.01 5.31
CA ILE A 191 -11.05 13.86 4.67
C ILE A 191 -10.86 13.90 3.16
N ILE A 192 -11.09 15.05 2.52
CA ILE A 192 -10.88 15.20 1.07
C ILE A 192 -9.41 14.93 0.71
N ALA A 193 -8.46 15.44 1.48
CA ALA A 193 -7.04 15.21 1.25
C ALA A 193 -6.68 13.72 1.35
N ILE A 194 -7.20 13.00 2.36
CA ILE A 194 -7.01 11.55 2.51
C ILE A 194 -7.53 10.82 1.27
N LEU A 195 -8.78 11.08 0.86
CA LEU A 195 -9.39 10.45 -0.31
C LEU A 195 -8.57 10.67 -1.58
N LEU A 196 -8.10 11.89 -1.79
CA LEU A 196 -7.31 12.25 -2.97
C LEU A 196 -5.90 11.64 -2.91
N ILE A 197 -5.25 11.59 -1.74
CA ILE A 197 -3.92 10.95 -1.58
C ILE A 197 -4.04 9.46 -1.88
N ASP A 198 -5.05 8.79 -1.33
CA ASP A 198 -5.29 7.38 -1.56
C ASP A 198 -5.56 7.10 -3.05
N ALA A 199 -6.45 7.88 -3.67
CA ALA A 199 -6.78 7.75 -5.08
C ALA A 199 -5.57 8.02 -5.99
N GLY A 200 -4.83 9.10 -5.75
CA GLY A 200 -3.64 9.47 -6.52
C GLY A 200 -2.54 8.42 -6.42
N MET A 201 -2.28 7.92 -5.21
CA MET A 201 -1.32 6.84 -4.97
C MET A 201 -1.72 5.56 -5.72
N GLN A 202 -2.99 5.17 -5.68
CA GLN A 202 -3.47 3.98 -6.39
C GLN A 202 -3.38 4.13 -7.91
N CYS A 203 -3.67 5.31 -8.46
CA CYS A 203 -3.48 5.60 -9.88
C CYS A 203 -2.03 5.38 -10.31
N ILE A 204 -1.07 5.92 -9.55
CA ILE A 204 0.36 5.76 -9.83
C ILE A 204 0.79 4.31 -9.65
N HIS A 205 0.39 3.66 -8.57
CA HIS A 205 0.79 2.30 -8.26
C HIS A 205 0.30 1.32 -9.34
N LEU A 206 -1.00 1.33 -9.64
CA LEU A 206 -1.59 0.43 -10.63
C LEU A 206 -0.97 0.62 -12.01
N SER A 207 -0.86 1.86 -12.47
CA SER A 207 -0.33 2.17 -13.80
C SER A 207 1.16 1.81 -13.94
N ASN A 208 1.98 2.06 -12.91
CA ASN A 208 3.38 1.69 -12.94
C ASN A 208 3.57 0.17 -12.81
N GLN A 209 2.84 -0.50 -11.91
CA GLN A 209 2.95 -1.94 -11.72
C GLN A 209 2.56 -2.72 -12.97
N THR A 210 1.46 -2.36 -13.62
CA THR A 210 1.02 -3.02 -14.88
C THR A 210 2.06 -2.84 -15.99
N SER A 211 2.64 -1.66 -16.11
CA SER A 211 3.70 -1.39 -17.11
C SER A 211 4.99 -2.14 -16.82
N VAL A 212 5.39 -2.23 -15.55
CA VAL A 212 6.61 -2.91 -15.12
C VAL A 212 6.51 -4.43 -15.34
N VAL A 213 5.37 -5.02 -14.99
CA VAL A 213 5.12 -6.46 -15.18
C VAL A 213 5.07 -6.86 -16.65
N ALA A 214 4.74 -5.93 -17.54
CA ALA A 214 4.73 -6.15 -18.98
C ALA A 214 6.12 -6.10 -19.66
N LEU A 215 7.19 -5.69 -18.95
CA LEU A 215 8.53 -5.52 -19.52
C LEU A 215 9.17 -6.84 -19.98
N ASP A 216 8.98 -7.92 -19.23
CA ASP A 216 9.56 -9.22 -19.54
C ASP A 216 8.73 -10.35 -18.92
N ALA A 217 8.01 -11.09 -19.79
CA ALA A 217 7.16 -12.21 -19.36
C ALA A 217 7.95 -13.36 -18.70
N SER A 218 9.22 -13.52 -19.03
CA SER A 218 10.08 -14.58 -18.46
C SER A 218 10.62 -14.24 -17.06
N ALA A 219 10.61 -12.95 -16.69
CA ALA A 219 11.17 -12.43 -15.43
C ALA A 219 10.14 -11.71 -14.56
N ILE A 220 8.85 -11.89 -14.79
CA ILE A 220 7.74 -11.17 -14.12
C ILE A 220 7.93 -11.11 -12.60
N ASN A 221 8.15 -12.26 -11.96
CA ASN A 221 8.28 -12.33 -10.50
C ASN A 221 9.49 -11.55 -10.00
N ARG A 222 10.62 -11.64 -10.70
CA ARG A 222 11.86 -10.92 -10.31
C ARG A 222 11.72 -9.41 -10.51
N ILE A 223 11.13 -8.99 -11.62
CA ILE A 223 10.83 -7.58 -11.90
C ILE A 223 9.88 -7.01 -10.87
N ASN A 224 8.79 -7.72 -10.55
CA ASN A 224 7.85 -7.31 -9.51
C ASN A 224 8.50 -7.23 -8.13
N THR A 225 9.43 -8.16 -7.80
CA THR A 225 10.18 -8.11 -6.54
C THR A 225 11.02 -6.83 -6.44
N VAL A 226 11.75 -6.47 -7.49
CA VAL A 226 12.54 -5.22 -7.53
C VAL A 226 11.64 -4.01 -7.36
N TYR A 227 10.56 -3.94 -8.14
CA TYR A 227 9.59 -2.85 -8.07
C TYR A 227 9.01 -2.68 -6.66
N MET A 228 8.53 -3.77 -6.06
CA MET A 228 7.92 -3.75 -4.73
C MET A 228 8.92 -3.45 -3.61
N THR A 229 10.17 -3.88 -3.75
CA THR A 229 11.22 -3.54 -2.79
C THR A 229 11.46 -2.03 -2.76
N ILE A 230 11.62 -1.40 -3.91
CA ILE A 230 11.81 0.04 -4.01
C ILE A 230 10.57 0.80 -3.53
N TYR A 231 9.38 0.30 -3.87
CA TYR A 231 8.10 0.83 -3.42
C TYR A 231 8.01 0.88 -1.88
N PHE A 232 8.29 -0.23 -1.19
CA PHE A 232 8.27 -0.28 0.28
C PHE A 232 9.37 0.53 0.94
N LEU A 233 10.56 0.60 0.34
CA LEU A 233 11.62 1.50 0.80
C LEU A 233 11.17 2.96 0.76
N GLY A 234 10.43 3.34 -0.28
CA GLY A 234 9.81 4.67 -0.37
C GLY A 234 8.84 4.93 0.77
N GLY A 235 7.97 3.97 1.09
CA GLY A 235 7.06 4.07 2.23
C GLY A 235 7.78 4.24 3.56
N SER A 236 8.82 3.46 3.80
CA SER A 236 9.65 3.56 5.01
C SER A 236 10.35 4.92 5.11
N ALA A 237 10.92 5.40 4.00
CA ALA A 237 11.55 6.72 3.93
C ALA A 237 10.53 7.84 4.19
N GLY A 238 9.33 7.76 3.60
CA GLY A 238 8.25 8.72 3.83
C GLY A 238 7.83 8.80 5.29
N THR A 239 7.64 7.66 5.94
CA THR A 239 7.34 7.60 7.38
C THR A 239 8.47 8.21 8.23
N PHE A 240 9.72 7.90 7.91
CA PHE A 240 10.87 8.42 8.66
C PHE A 240 11.00 9.94 8.51
N VAL A 241 10.96 10.43 7.27
CA VAL A 241 11.07 11.88 6.98
C VAL A 241 9.91 12.66 7.59
N SER A 242 8.67 12.15 7.45
CA SER A 242 7.50 12.83 8.06
C SER A 242 7.57 12.85 9.59
N GLY A 243 8.07 11.78 10.22
CA GLY A 243 8.30 11.74 11.66
C GLY A 243 9.31 12.78 12.14
N LEU A 244 10.42 12.95 11.41
CA LEU A 244 11.41 14.00 11.70
C LEU A 244 10.82 15.40 11.48
N SER A 245 10.11 15.61 10.37
CA SER A 245 9.45 16.90 10.07
C SER A 245 8.42 17.25 11.14
N TRP A 246 7.67 16.25 11.60
CA TRP A 246 6.71 16.43 12.71
C TRP A 246 7.38 16.88 14.01
N GLN A 247 8.52 16.27 14.37
CA GLN A 247 9.25 16.61 15.60
C GLN A 247 9.77 18.05 15.60
N HIS A 248 10.19 18.57 14.45
CA HIS A 248 10.78 19.91 14.35
C HIS A 248 9.77 21.01 14.04
N TYR A 249 8.78 20.73 13.21
CA TYR A 249 7.88 21.75 12.66
C TYR A 249 6.39 21.40 12.82
N GLY A 250 6.07 20.30 13.49
CA GLY A 250 4.69 19.83 13.65
C GLY A 250 4.03 19.49 12.31
N TRP A 251 2.70 19.71 12.24
CA TRP A 251 1.93 19.43 11.04
C TRP A 251 2.38 20.24 9.82
N THR A 252 2.73 21.48 10.01
CA THR A 252 3.20 22.37 8.91
C THR A 252 4.46 21.84 8.25
N GLY A 253 5.36 21.18 8.98
CA GLY A 253 6.53 20.54 8.42
C GLY A 253 6.24 19.24 7.64
N VAL A 254 5.10 18.62 7.90
CA VAL A 254 4.69 17.41 7.15
C VAL A 254 4.02 17.76 5.83
N VAL A 255 3.24 18.86 5.80
CA VAL A 255 2.43 19.25 4.64
C VAL A 255 3.08 20.31 3.75
N GLY A 256 4.14 20.99 4.23
CA GLY A 256 4.90 22.00 3.48
C GLY A 256 6.22 21.47 3.01
#